data_af90480e07c8182588e3bcab04a1c01d
#
_entry.id   af90480e07c8182588e3bcab04a1c01d
#
_cell.length_a   1.000
_cell.length_b   1.000
_cell.length_c   1.000
_cell.angle_alpha   90.00
_cell.angle_beta   90.00
_cell.angle_gamma   90.00
#
_symmetry.space_group_name_H-M   'P 1'
#
loop_
_entity.id
_entity.type
_entity.pdbx_description
1 polymer ?
#
loop_
_entity_poly.entity_id
_entity_poly.type
_entity_poly.pdbx_seq_one_letter_code
_entity_poly.pdbx_strand_id
1 'polypeptide(L)'
;MKKPGAIILVTDGDNNRGMDLVEVARQVYATQRNMVIHVISLADTPQGEATVKAIAGMNPASVLVRAEDLATSDAEVERFVLAVFCQEETVIVLRGVNFAFDSYALDSKAMGILDEAAGLIKSKPNTKIVLTGWTDSRGTDAYNAKLSKNRAEAVKGYLAKQGVPASRMTAIGKGKSFKYSNDSEEGRYMNRRTEISFD
;
A
#
# COMPACT_ATOMS: atom_id res chain seq x y z
N MET A 1 4.84 8.50 -4.75
CA MET A 1 6.12 7.75 -4.73
C MET A 1 6.25 6.94 -6.02
N LYS A 2 7.47 6.66 -6.49
CA LYS A 2 7.68 5.71 -7.59
C LYS A 2 7.45 4.29 -7.03
N LYS A 3 6.72 3.45 -7.76
CA LYS A 3 6.59 2.03 -7.44
C LYS A 3 7.99 1.39 -7.33
N PRO A 4 8.22 0.46 -6.40
CA PRO A 4 9.47 -0.28 -6.37
C PRO A 4 9.66 -1.02 -7.69
N GLY A 5 10.87 -1.04 -8.20
CA GLY A 5 11.24 -1.90 -9.32
C GLY A 5 11.32 -3.34 -8.85
N ALA A 6 10.97 -4.30 -9.68
CA ALA A 6 11.12 -5.71 -9.40
C ALA A 6 12.23 -6.33 -10.28
N ILE A 7 13.06 -7.15 -9.67
CA ILE A 7 13.99 -8.05 -10.38
C ILE A 7 13.47 -9.46 -10.13
N ILE A 8 13.29 -10.23 -11.20
CA ILE A 8 12.99 -11.65 -11.10
C ILE A 8 14.29 -12.39 -11.37
N LEU A 9 14.82 -13.04 -10.35
CA LEU A 9 15.99 -13.89 -10.43
C LEU A 9 15.55 -15.34 -10.58
N VAL A 10 15.95 -15.98 -11.68
CA VAL A 10 15.76 -17.42 -11.91
C VAL A 10 17.13 -18.08 -11.78
N THR A 11 17.29 -18.98 -10.81
CA THR A 11 18.60 -19.59 -10.52
C THR A 11 18.46 -20.92 -9.77
N ASP A 12 19.43 -21.80 -9.96
CA ASP A 12 19.66 -23.00 -9.14
C ASP A 12 20.36 -22.65 -7.80
N GLY A 13 20.87 -21.42 -7.68
CA GLY A 13 21.58 -20.94 -6.50
C GLY A 13 23.04 -21.43 -6.42
N ASP A 14 23.47 -22.29 -7.30
CA ASP A 14 24.86 -22.77 -7.34
C ASP A 14 25.76 -21.75 -8.05
N ASN A 15 26.88 -21.43 -7.41
CA ASN A 15 27.83 -20.46 -7.91
C ASN A 15 28.95 -21.16 -8.70
N ASN A 16 28.68 -21.45 -9.95
CA ASN A 16 29.61 -22.21 -10.80
C ASN A 16 30.77 -21.35 -11.36
N ARG A 17 30.56 -20.07 -11.59
CA ARG A 17 31.57 -19.09 -12.06
C ARG A 17 31.11 -17.67 -11.75
N GLY A 18 32.03 -16.80 -11.32
CA GLY A 18 31.79 -15.39 -11.15
C GLY A 18 31.65 -14.94 -9.69
N MET A 19 30.93 -13.84 -9.47
CA MET A 19 30.70 -13.30 -8.12
C MET A 19 29.62 -14.09 -7.40
N ASP A 20 29.75 -14.16 -6.07
CA ASP A 20 28.74 -14.74 -5.19
C ASP A 20 27.38 -14.02 -5.39
N LEU A 21 26.33 -14.80 -5.70
CA LEU A 21 24.98 -14.27 -5.94
C LEU A 21 24.41 -13.52 -4.73
N VAL A 22 24.73 -13.97 -3.51
CA VAL A 22 24.31 -13.30 -2.27
C VAL A 22 24.97 -11.93 -2.16
N GLU A 23 26.26 -11.84 -2.52
CA GLU A 23 26.99 -10.57 -2.48
C GLU A 23 26.49 -9.62 -3.58
N VAL A 24 26.21 -10.11 -4.78
CA VAL A 24 25.57 -9.31 -5.85
C VAL A 24 24.21 -8.76 -5.41
N ALA A 25 23.38 -9.59 -4.79
CA ALA A 25 22.08 -9.15 -4.28
C ALA A 25 22.22 -8.04 -3.20
N ARG A 26 23.21 -8.16 -2.30
CA ARG A 26 23.53 -7.10 -1.32
C ARG A 26 23.92 -5.78 -2.00
N GLN A 27 24.75 -5.84 -3.03
CA GLN A 27 25.17 -4.65 -3.79
C GLN A 27 23.99 -3.99 -4.51
N VAL A 28 23.07 -4.78 -5.07
CA VAL A 28 21.83 -4.26 -5.66
C VAL A 28 21.02 -3.51 -4.61
N TYR A 29 20.78 -4.09 -3.44
CA TYR A 29 20.02 -3.42 -2.37
C TYR A 29 20.76 -2.21 -1.78
N ALA A 30 22.07 -2.20 -1.74
CA ALA A 30 22.87 -1.07 -1.29
C ALA A 30 22.78 0.14 -2.23
N THR A 31 22.71 -0.11 -3.55
CA THR A 31 22.73 0.94 -4.58
C THR A 31 21.32 1.32 -5.07
N GLN A 32 20.37 0.40 -5.02
CA GLN A 32 19.01 0.54 -5.56
C GLN A 32 17.97 0.42 -4.42
N ARG A 33 17.77 1.51 -3.67
CA ARG A 33 16.88 1.52 -2.48
C ARG A 33 15.40 1.20 -2.77
N ASN A 34 14.98 1.23 -4.02
CA ASN A 34 13.59 1.02 -4.42
C ASN A 34 13.45 -0.19 -5.35
N MET A 35 14.17 -1.26 -5.05
CA MET A 35 14.13 -2.52 -5.81
C MET A 35 13.79 -3.68 -4.88
N VAL A 36 13.07 -4.67 -5.40
CA VAL A 36 12.79 -5.96 -4.74
C VAL A 36 13.26 -7.08 -5.66
N ILE A 37 14.04 -8.02 -5.12
CA ILE A 37 14.45 -9.22 -5.85
C ILE A 37 13.52 -10.36 -5.46
N HIS A 38 12.72 -10.84 -6.42
CA HIS A 38 11.92 -12.06 -6.29
C HIS A 38 12.68 -13.22 -6.89
N VAL A 39 12.60 -14.40 -6.31
CA VAL A 39 13.40 -15.55 -6.71
C VAL A 39 12.52 -16.70 -7.18
N ILE A 40 12.78 -17.17 -8.41
CA ILE A 40 12.27 -18.46 -8.91
C ILE A 40 13.42 -19.45 -8.78
N SER A 41 13.26 -20.41 -7.87
CA SER A 41 14.29 -21.39 -7.52
C SER A 41 14.23 -22.61 -8.45
N LEU A 42 15.36 -22.95 -9.01
CA LEU A 42 15.65 -24.22 -9.69
C LEU A 42 16.60 -25.09 -8.83
N ALA A 43 16.79 -24.71 -7.55
CA ALA A 43 17.76 -25.36 -6.67
C ALA A 43 17.41 -26.84 -6.44
N ASP A 44 18.38 -27.70 -6.68
CA ASP A 44 18.35 -29.13 -6.45
C ASP A 44 19.45 -29.59 -5.47
N THR A 45 20.28 -28.64 -5.00
CA THR A 45 21.33 -28.87 -4.02
C THR A 45 21.05 -28.14 -2.70
N PRO A 46 21.53 -28.64 -1.53
CA PRO A 46 21.41 -27.92 -0.27
C PRO A 46 22.10 -26.55 -0.29
N GLN A 47 23.19 -26.40 -1.03
CA GLN A 47 23.92 -25.15 -1.18
C GLN A 47 23.09 -24.14 -1.99
N GLY A 48 22.54 -24.57 -3.13
CA GLY A 48 21.65 -23.75 -3.97
C GLY A 48 20.43 -23.27 -3.19
N GLU A 49 19.78 -24.18 -2.43
CA GLU A 49 18.65 -23.79 -1.56
C GLU A 49 19.01 -22.76 -0.50
N ALA A 50 20.20 -22.89 0.12
CA ALA A 50 20.66 -21.90 1.09
C ALA A 50 20.88 -20.52 0.44
N THR A 51 21.45 -20.48 -0.75
CA THR A 51 21.68 -19.26 -1.52
C THR A 51 20.38 -18.55 -1.87
N VAL A 52 19.40 -19.24 -2.45
CA VAL A 52 18.13 -18.62 -2.86
C VAL A 52 17.32 -18.13 -1.65
N LYS A 53 17.34 -18.87 -0.52
CA LYS A 53 16.72 -18.44 0.74
C LYS A 53 17.40 -17.21 1.33
N ALA A 54 18.75 -17.13 1.25
CA ALA A 54 19.50 -15.98 1.72
C ALA A 54 19.17 -14.71 0.92
N ILE A 55 19.07 -14.81 -0.40
CA ILE A 55 18.72 -13.67 -1.27
C ILE A 55 17.27 -13.22 -1.00
N ALA A 56 16.31 -14.15 -0.98
CA ALA A 56 14.91 -13.83 -0.71
C ALA A 56 14.71 -13.23 0.70
N GLY A 57 15.47 -13.67 1.68
CA GLY A 57 15.41 -13.17 3.06
C GLY A 57 15.93 -11.73 3.26
N MET A 58 16.58 -11.13 2.26
CA MET A 58 17.10 -9.75 2.38
C MET A 58 16.02 -8.68 2.36
N ASN A 59 14.85 -9.00 1.80
CA ASN A 59 13.74 -8.05 1.72
C ASN A 59 12.42 -8.76 2.06
N PRO A 60 11.64 -8.27 3.03
CA PRO A 60 10.38 -8.90 3.43
C PRO A 60 9.30 -8.90 2.32
N ALA A 61 9.44 -8.06 1.30
CA ALA A 61 8.56 -8.03 0.13
C ALA A 61 8.99 -9.05 -0.96
N SER A 62 10.15 -9.69 -0.80
CA SER A 62 10.63 -10.71 -1.73
C SER A 62 9.76 -11.96 -1.66
N VAL A 63 9.50 -12.56 -2.82
CA VAL A 63 8.85 -13.88 -2.92
C VAL A 63 9.86 -14.87 -3.44
N LEU A 64 9.96 -16.01 -2.76
CA LEU A 64 10.68 -17.20 -3.20
C LEU A 64 9.65 -18.27 -3.58
N VAL A 65 9.76 -18.80 -4.78
CA VAL A 65 8.91 -19.89 -5.29
C VAL A 65 9.77 -20.89 -6.04
N ARG A 66 9.42 -22.18 -5.99
CA ARG A 66 10.09 -23.20 -6.81
C ARG A 66 9.53 -23.17 -8.25
N ALA A 67 10.39 -23.37 -9.23
CA ALA A 67 9.97 -23.37 -10.62
C ALA A 67 8.97 -24.51 -10.92
N GLU A 68 9.11 -25.65 -10.28
CA GLU A 68 8.18 -26.78 -10.39
C GLU A 68 6.78 -26.45 -9.85
N ASP A 69 6.66 -25.65 -8.78
CA ASP A 69 5.37 -25.22 -8.23
C ASP A 69 4.66 -24.29 -9.22
N LEU A 70 5.40 -23.40 -9.87
CA LEU A 70 4.84 -22.55 -10.95
C LEU A 70 4.42 -23.37 -12.19
N ALA A 71 5.10 -24.47 -12.47
CA ALA A 71 4.77 -25.33 -13.61
C ALA A 71 3.52 -26.20 -13.38
N THR A 72 3.15 -26.44 -12.12
CA THR A 72 2.11 -27.41 -11.77
C THR A 72 0.90 -26.81 -11.04
N SER A 73 0.98 -25.52 -10.63
CA SER A 73 -0.06 -24.87 -9.82
C SER A 73 -0.40 -23.47 -10.32
N ASP A 74 -1.58 -23.30 -10.92
CA ASP A 74 -2.11 -22.00 -11.30
C ASP A 74 -2.21 -21.04 -10.11
N ALA A 75 -2.53 -21.56 -8.92
CA ALA A 75 -2.60 -20.77 -7.69
C ALA A 75 -1.25 -20.17 -7.30
N GLU A 76 -0.14 -20.91 -7.46
CA GLU A 76 1.20 -20.43 -7.20
C GLU A 76 1.63 -19.39 -8.26
N VAL A 77 1.25 -19.58 -9.52
CA VAL A 77 1.45 -18.58 -10.58
C VAL A 77 0.71 -17.30 -10.23
N GLU A 78 -0.58 -17.37 -9.88
CA GLU A 78 -1.37 -16.21 -9.49
C GLU A 78 -0.77 -15.49 -8.28
N ARG A 79 -0.40 -16.22 -7.23
CA ARG A 79 0.25 -15.68 -6.02
C ARG A 79 1.55 -14.95 -6.38
N PHE A 80 2.39 -15.53 -7.22
CA PHE A 80 3.66 -14.93 -7.64
C PHE A 80 3.43 -13.67 -8.48
N VAL A 81 2.52 -13.73 -9.46
CA VAL A 81 2.17 -12.59 -10.32
C VAL A 81 1.61 -11.44 -9.49
N LEU A 82 0.69 -11.72 -8.56
CA LEU A 82 0.14 -10.70 -7.67
C LEU A 82 1.24 -10.05 -6.81
N ALA A 83 2.16 -10.85 -6.27
CA ALA A 83 3.23 -10.32 -5.43
C ALA A 83 4.27 -9.48 -6.20
N VAL A 84 4.55 -9.83 -7.46
CA VAL A 84 5.57 -9.13 -8.28
C VAL A 84 4.99 -7.92 -9.00
N PHE A 85 3.82 -8.06 -9.61
CA PHE A 85 3.26 -7.05 -10.50
C PHE A 85 2.09 -6.27 -9.90
N CYS A 86 1.37 -6.88 -8.97
CA CYS A 86 0.25 -6.30 -8.28
C CYS A 86 0.60 -5.98 -6.83
N GLN A 87 1.77 -5.39 -6.57
CA GLN A 87 1.98 -4.68 -5.31
C GLN A 87 1.03 -3.49 -5.31
N GLU A 88 -0.23 -3.79 -5.00
CA GLU A 88 -1.16 -2.75 -4.68
C GLU A 88 -0.58 -2.03 -3.45
N GLU A 89 -0.22 -0.75 -3.63
CA GLU A 89 -0.46 0.17 -2.52
C GLU A 89 -1.89 -0.17 -2.10
N THR A 90 -2.05 -0.75 -0.92
CA THR A 90 -3.39 -1.02 -0.39
C THR A 90 -3.97 0.35 -0.08
N VAL A 91 -4.39 1.06 -1.12
CA VAL A 91 -5.24 2.23 -1.01
C VAL A 91 -6.57 1.65 -0.54
N ILE A 92 -6.69 1.47 0.77
CA ILE A 92 -7.99 1.25 1.38
C ILE A 92 -8.70 2.59 1.20
N VAL A 93 -9.31 2.75 0.03
CA VAL A 93 -10.33 3.76 -0.15
C VAL A 93 -11.46 3.32 0.75
N LEU A 94 -11.57 3.93 1.90
CA LEU A 94 -12.75 3.77 2.74
C LEU A 94 -13.92 4.33 1.95
N ARG A 95 -14.52 3.47 1.11
CA ARG A 95 -15.80 3.73 0.48
C ARG A 95 -16.80 3.88 1.61
N GLY A 96 -17.18 5.12 1.89
CA GLY A 96 -18.20 5.39 2.90
C GLY A 96 -17.84 6.39 3.99
N VAL A 97 -16.58 6.85 4.12
CA VAL A 97 -16.29 8.03 4.92
C VAL A 97 -16.56 9.26 4.06
N ASN A 98 -17.84 9.51 3.87
CA ASN A 98 -18.35 10.66 3.15
C ASN A 98 -18.86 11.70 4.16
N PHE A 99 -19.00 12.93 3.68
CA PHE A 99 -19.40 14.04 4.52
C PHE A 99 -20.60 14.77 3.93
N ALA A 100 -21.43 15.30 4.82
CA ALA A 100 -22.48 16.24 4.43
C ALA A 100 -21.88 17.50 3.75
N PHE A 101 -22.73 18.23 3.04
CA PHE A 101 -22.32 19.49 2.44
C PHE A 101 -21.81 20.43 3.54
N ASP A 102 -20.71 21.09 3.27
CA ASP A 102 -20.09 22.07 4.15
C ASP A 102 -19.78 21.56 5.57
N SER A 103 -19.52 20.27 5.72
CA SER A 103 -19.28 19.61 7.00
C SER A 103 -18.02 18.73 6.95
N TYR A 104 -17.38 18.58 8.11
CA TYR A 104 -16.36 17.61 8.44
C TYR A 104 -16.76 16.74 9.65
N ALA A 105 -18.02 16.79 10.08
CA ALA A 105 -18.56 15.93 11.12
C ALA A 105 -18.68 14.48 10.62
N LEU A 106 -18.29 13.53 11.44
CA LEU A 106 -18.45 12.11 11.19
C LEU A 106 -19.83 11.67 11.68
N ASP A 107 -20.63 11.07 10.82
CA ASP A 107 -21.88 10.44 11.19
C ASP A 107 -21.66 9.01 11.74
N SER A 108 -22.71 8.38 12.25
CA SER A 108 -22.64 7.03 12.83
C SER A 108 -22.17 5.97 11.83
N LYS A 109 -22.51 6.12 10.54
CA LYS A 109 -22.08 5.23 9.48
C LYS A 109 -20.58 5.36 9.22
N ALA A 110 -20.09 6.59 9.14
CA ALA A 110 -18.67 6.88 9.01
C ALA A 110 -17.86 6.33 10.20
N MET A 111 -18.39 6.50 11.43
CA MET A 111 -17.74 5.97 12.64
C MET A 111 -17.64 4.44 12.62
N GLY A 112 -18.71 3.70 12.24
CA GLY A 112 -18.66 2.24 12.13
C GLY A 112 -17.62 1.75 11.13
N ILE A 113 -17.51 2.41 9.98
CA ILE A 113 -16.48 2.09 8.97
C ILE A 113 -15.07 2.39 9.51
N LEU A 114 -14.90 3.46 10.26
CA LEU A 114 -13.62 3.81 10.87
C LEU A 114 -13.22 2.87 12.00
N ASP A 115 -14.17 2.27 12.72
CA ASP A 115 -13.90 1.25 13.74
C ASP A 115 -13.33 -0.03 13.10
N GLU A 116 -13.91 -0.49 11.99
CA GLU A 116 -13.37 -1.61 11.21
C GLU A 116 -11.98 -1.28 10.66
N ALA A 117 -11.81 -0.08 10.11
CA ALA A 117 -10.52 0.39 9.62
C ALA A 117 -9.44 0.45 10.71
N ALA A 118 -9.81 0.91 11.93
CA ALA A 118 -8.89 0.96 13.05
C ALA A 118 -8.38 -0.45 13.44
N GLY A 119 -9.24 -1.47 13.37
CA GLY A 119 -8.85 -2.88 13.54
C GLY A 119 -7.78 -3.31 12.53
N LEU A 120 -8.04 -3.03 11.25
CA LEU A 120 -7.13 -3.35 10.15
C LEU A 120 -5.79 -2.60 10.26
N ILE A 121 -5.82 -1.32 10.62
CA ILE A 121 -4.62 -0.49 10.79
C ILE A 121 -3.77 -1.00 11.96
N LYS A 122 -4.39 -1.44 13.05
CA LYS A 122 -3.69 -1.99 14.21
C LYS A 122 -3.03 -3.34 13.91
N SER A 123 -3.57 -4.14 12.99
CA SER A 123 -2.94 -5.39 12.54
C SER A 123 -1.66 -5.16 11.72
N LYS A 124 -1.40 -3.92 11.24
CA LYS A 124 -0.21 -3.54 10.48
C LYS A 124 0.62 -2.48 11.23
N PRO A 125 1.28 -2.80 12.35
CA PRO A 125 1.83 -1.81 13.30
C PRO A 125 2.94 -0.92 12.72
N ASN A 126 3.66 -1.38 11.72
CA ASN A 126 4.83 -0.65 11.16
C ASN A 126 4.50 0.22 9.93
N THR A 127 3.24 0.25 9.48
CA THR A 127 2.84 0.98 8.27
C THR A 127 2.44 2.41 8.62
N LYS A 128 2.94 3.38 7.87
CA LYS A 128 2.48 4.77 7.92
C LYS A 128 1.18 4.92 7.16
N ILE A 129 0.38 5.89 7.54
CA ILE A 129 -0.97 6.09 7.02
C ILE A 129 -1.11 7.52 6.54
N VAL A 130 -1.61 7.69 5.33
CA VAL A 130 -1.96 8.99 4.77
C VAL A 130 -3.48 9.08 4.65
N LEU A 131 -4.04 10.11 5.27
CA LEU A 131 -5.47 10.44 5.25
C LEU A 131 -5.67 11.61 4.30
N THR A 132 -6.30 11.38 3.15
CA THR A 132 -6.49 12.40 2.12
C THR A 132 -7.94 12.83 2.05
N GLY A 133 -8.21 14.07 2.48
CA GLY A 133 -9.55 14.66 2.43
C GLY A 133 -9.82 15.38 1.11
N TRP A 134 -11.06 15.31 0.66
CA TRP A 134 -11.56 15.89 -0.57
C TRP A 134 -12.89 16.63 -0.36
N THR A 135 -13.21 17.57 -1.24
CA THR A 135 -14.51 18.27 -1.33
C THR A 135 -15.15 18.04 -2.70
N ASP A 136 -16.40 18.44 -2.84
CA ASP A 136 -17.01 18.66 -4.16
C ASP A 136 -16.47 19.95 -4.81
N SER A 137 -16.95 20.30 -6.00
CA SER A 137 -16.45 21.45 -6.78
C SER A 137 -16.95 22.80 -6.31
N ARG A 138 -17.93 22.89 -5.39
CA ARG A 138 -18.56 24.14 -4.94
C ARG A 138 -17.62 24.95 -4.02
N GLY A 139 -17.67 26.26 -4.14
CA GLY A 139 -16.86 27.20 -3.33
C GLY A 139 -15.49 27.52 -3.93
N THR A 140 -14.70 28.31 -3.22
CA THR A 140 -13.35 28.73 -3.65
C THR A 140 -12.32 27.63 -3.37
N ASP A 141 -11.18 27.69 -4.05
CA ASP A 141 -10.11 26.71 -3.85
C ASP A 141 -9.50 26.82 -2.44
N ALA A 142 -9.30 28.04 -1.95
CA ALA A 142 -8.77 28.30 -0.61
C ALA A 142 -9.70 27.71 0.47
N TYR A 143 -11.02 27.89 0.33
CA TYR A 143 -12.01 27.31 1.23
C TYR A 143 -11.96 25.78 1.20
N ASN A 144 -11.98 25.19 0.00
CA ASN A 144 -11.98 23.74 -0.16
C ASN A 144 -10.67 23.09 0.31
N ALA A 145 -9.52 23.77 0.16
CA ALA A 145 -8.26 23.31 0.73
C ALA A 145 -8.36 23.16 2.26
N LYS A 146 -8.93 24.16 2.94
CA LYS A 146 -9.14 24.13 4.39
C LYS A 146 -10.18 23.07 4.80
N LEU A 147 -11.34 23.01 4.12
CA LEU A 147 -12.39 22.05 4.44
C LEU A 147 -11.92 20.60 4.25
N SER A 148 -11.21 20.31 3.15
CA SER A 148 -10.66 18.98 2.91
C SER A 148 -9.62 18.58 3.97
N LYS A 149 -8.79 19.51 4.41
CA LYS A 149 -7.86 19.28 5.52
C LYS A 149 -8.59 18.97 6.82
N ASN A 150 -9.64 19.72 7.16
CA ASN A 150 -10.45 19.48 8.36
C ASN A 150 -11.11 18.10 8.33
N ARG A 151 -11.58 17.62 7.18
CA ARG A 151 -12.11 16.26 7.01
C ARG A 151 -11.06 15.18 7.30
N ALA A 152 -9.86 15.33 6.75
CA ALA A 152 -8.77 14.41 7.03
C ALA A 152 -8.36 14.42 8.51
N GLU A 153 -8.34 15.59 9.15
CA GLU A 153 -8.04 15.72 10.59
C GLU A 153 -9.14 15.15 11.47
N ALA A 154 -10.42 15.25 11.08
CA ALA A 154 -11.53 14.64 11.81
C ALA A 154 -11.40 13.11 11.82
N VAL A 155 -11.07 12.50 10.67
CA VAL A 155 -10.79 11.06 10.56
C VAL A 155 -9.57 10.67 11.39
N LYS A 156 -8.47 11.45 11.33
CA LYS A 156 -7.27 11.22 12.13
C LYS A 156 -7.60 11.24 13.64
N GLY A 157 -8.35 12.24 14.08
CA GLY A 157 -8.76 12.40 15.48
C GLY A 157 -9.61 11.22 15.96
N TYR A 158 -10.51 10.71 15.12
CA TYR A 158 -11.31 9.54 15.42
C TYR A 158 -10.46 8.26 15.53
N LEU A 159 -9.63 7.98 14.53
CA LEU A 159 -8.73 6.81 14.53
C LEU A 159 -7.76 6.83 15.73
N ALA A 160 -7.29 8.02 16.14
CA ALA A 160 -6.46 8.16 17.32
C ALA A 160 -7.21 7.77 18.61
N LYS A 161 -8.49 8.15 18.74
CA LYS A 161 -9.37 7.72 19.84
C LYS A 161 -9.59 6.21 19.85
N GLN A 162 -9.58 5.58 18.67
CA GLN A 162 -9.67 4.12 18.51
C GLN A 162 -8.33 3.40 18.75
N GLY A 163 -7.29 4.12 19.19
CA GLY A 163 -6.00 3.54 19.58
C GLY A 163 -4.98 3.42 18.45
N VAL A 164 -5.19 4.08 17.29
CA VAL A 164 -4.16 4.19 16.25
C VAL A 164 -3.19 5.33 16.62
N PRO A 165 -1.87 5.06 16.73
CA PRO A 165 -0.91 6.11 17.11
C PRO A 165 -0.92 7.30 16.14
N ALA A 166 -1.12 8.51 16.65
CA ALA A 166 -1.18 9.72 15.82
C ALA A 166 0.09 9.99 15.02
N SER A 167 1.25 9.52 15.53
CA SER A 167 2.54 9.61 14.86
C SER A 167 2.64 8.81 13.56
N ARG A 168 1.78 7.81 13.39
CA ARG A 168 1.68 7.00 12.17
C ARG A 168 0.80 7.64 11.09
N MET A 169 0.03 8.68 11.44
CA MET A 169 -1.01 9.24 10.58
C MET A 169 -0.65 10.64 10.09
N THR A 170 -0.65 10.83 8.78
CA THR A 170 -0.53 12.13 8.13
C THR A 170 -1.86 12.51 7.48
N ALA A 171 -2.45 13.63 7.89
CA ALA A 171 -3.66 14.16 7.26
C ALA A 171 -3.30 15.19 6.19
N ILE A 172 -3.92 15.09 5.00
CA ILE A 172 -3.68 15.98 3.86
C ILE A 172 -5.03 16.43 3.29
N GLY A 173 -5.19 17.74 3.04
CA GLY A 173 -6.31 18.27 2.28
C GLY A 173 -5.91 18.50 0.82
N LYS A 174 -6.67 17.95 -0.11
CA LYS A 174 -6.45 18.08 -1.56
C LYS A 174 -7.45 19.03 -2.23
N GLY A 175 -8.39 19.61 -1.47
CA GLY A 175 -9.40 20.50 -2.02
C GLY A 175 -10.42 19.77 -2.87
N LYS A 176 -10.79 20.36 -4.00
CA LYS A 176 -11.83 19.88 -4.91
C LYS A 176 -11.47 18.54 -5.56
N SER A 177 -12.43 17.64 -5.64
CA SER A 177 -12.36 16.37 -6.37
C SER A 177 -13.25 16.39 -7.59
N PHE A 178 -12.74 15.85 -8.67
CA PHE A 178 -13.45 15.62 -9.93
C PHE A 178 -13.46 14.13 -10.30
N LYS A 179 -13.23 13.27 -9.31
CA LYS A 179 -13.25 11.80 -9.50
C LYS A 179 -14.64 11.29 -9.88
N TYR A 180 -15.66 11.92 -9.32
CA TYR A 180 -17.06 11.67 -9.66
C TYR A 180 -17.69 12.94 -10.24
N SER A 181 -18.79 12.81 -11.00
CA SER A 181 -19.45 13.99 -11.55
C SER A 181 -19.89 14.96 -10.45
N ASN A 182 -19.63 16.24 -10.65
CA ASN A 182 -20.11 17.29 -9.77
C ASN A 182 -21.47 17.87 -10.18
N ASP A 183 -22.07 17.37 -11.28
CA ASP A 183 -23.36 17.83 -11.78
C ASP A 183 -24.52 17.26 -10.98
N SER A 184 -24.38 16.02 -10.48
CA SER A 184 -25.36 15.35 -9.62
C SER A 184 -25.02 15.50 -8.13
N GLU A 185 -26.04 15.47 -7.25
CA GLU A 185 -25.79 15.47 -5.80
C GLU A 185 -25.12 14.17 -5.34
N GLU A 186 -25.43 13.05 -5.97
CA GLU A 186 -24.78 11.78 -5.68
C GLU A 186 -23.28 11.84 -5.95
N GLY A 187 -22.88 12.33 -7.11
CA GLY A 187 -21.46 12.47 -7.46
C GLY A 187 -20.74 13.49 -6.57
N ARG A 188 -21.40 14.61 -6.24
CA ARG A 188 -20.86 15.55 -5.24
C ARG A 188 -20.69 14.90 -3.87
N TYR A 189 -21.66 14.11 -3.41
CA TYR A 189 -21.56 13.36 -2.16
C TYR A 189 -20.39 12.38 -2.17
N MET A 190 -20.16 11.68 -3.27
CA MET A 190 -19.02 10.79 -3.46
C MET A 190 -17.67 11.53 -3.51
N ASN A 191 -17.65 12.79 -3.95
CA ASN A 191 -16.47 13.64 -3.92
C ASN A 191 -16.13 14.15 -2.52
N ARG A 192 -17.13 14.38 -1.65
CA ARG A 192 -16.95 14.80 -0.25
C ARG A 192 -16.52 13.62 0.61
N ARG A 193 -15.24 13.23 0.55
CA ARG A 193 -14.74 12.02 1.20
C ARG A 193 -13.35 12.17 1.82
N THR A 194 -12.98 11.22 2.64
CA THR A 194 -11.59 10.99 3.05
C THR A 194 -11.16 9.60 2.60
N GLU A 195 -10.01 9.53 1.94
CA GLU A 195 -9.33 8.30 1.52
C GLU A 195 -8.22 7.97 2.53
N ILE A 196 -8.01 6.68 2.80
CA ILE A 196 -6.89 6.20 3.62
C ILE A 196 -5.97 5.39 2.71
N SER A 197 -4.68 5.72 2.72
CA SER A 197 -3.64 4.96 2.06
C SER A 197 -2.56 4.55 3.06
N PHE A 198 -1.95 3.41 2.82
CA PHE A 198 -0.80 2.93 3.56
C PHE A 198 0.48 3.29 2.79
N ASP A 199 1.49 3.79 3.51
CA ASP A 199 2.78 4.21 2.96
C ASP A 199 3.91 3.28 3.47
#